data_6f96542319347eaa62ac5c11b9eac3a4
#
_entry.id   6f96542319347eaa62ac5c11b9eac3a4
#
_cell.length_a   1.000
_cell.length_b   1.000
_cell.length_c   1.000
_cell.angle_alpha   90.00
_cell.angle_beta   90.00
_cell.angle_gamma   90.00
#
_symmetry.space_group_name_H-M   'P 1'
#
loop_
_entity.id
_entity.type
_entity.pdbx_description
1 polymer ?
#
loop_
_entity_poly.entity_id
_entity_poly.type
_entity_poly.pdbx_seq_one_letter_code
_entity_poly.pdbx_strand_id
1 'polypeptide(L)'
;SESYGDMDTQGYTTYRYHNVPDEVTDIYLAGIPTVPDYENGKLSSVEYRDKNHKLLKREEYTYSPSSSEEVWAPKIRNYYFNPDYSHPTRTMQPYNLWAQSYYLSKKVTTDYRAEGNIVDEERYAYTDYGVLSSLKSNKHGVEKEKQFKYANSFTDAVSVKMKGKYMVGMPIEHVELSAGKVVNASKTEYKDTLNMILPKRTLRFNSTTPKTLADYAGAYVQDIWFGKYTSRGRLLGYIRNNLPVSFLWAYNNLYPVAKIEGKTYEAVEKISSASISQLPANANTASITAVLNTVRNGLANDNALVTTYLYRPLVGVTEIVEPNKEKATFTYDDFNRLFQVKEHNGKVVNEYQYNYKPQ
;
A
#
# COMPACT_ATOMS: atom_id res chain seq x y z
N SER A 1 -18.45 21.26 10.75
CA SER A 1 -19.53 20.84 9.85
C SER A 1 -19.18 21.25 8.43
N GLU A 2 -19.38 20.35 7.48
CA GLU A 2 -19.26 20.64 6.06
C GLU A 2 -20.67 20.71 5.47
N SER A 3 -20.98 21.78 4.73
CA SER A 3 -22.20 21.91 3.95
C SER A 3 -21.86 21.83 2.46
N TYR A 4 -22.64 21.05 1.71
CA TYR A 4 -22.55 21.00 0.27
C TYR A 4 -23.68 21.84 -0.33
N GLY A 5 -23.33 22.97 -0.95
CA GLY A 5 -24.27 23.90 -1.56
C GLY A 5 -24.89 24.88 -0.58
N ASP A 6 -26.02 25.51 -0.98
CA ASP A 6 -26.78 26.44 -0.14
C ASP A 6 -27.43 25.66 1.03
N MET A 7 -27.15 26.07 2.26
CA MET A 7 -27.63 25.38 3.47
C MET A 7 -29.18 25.30 3.55
N ASP A 8 -29.88 26.19 2.87
CA ASP A 8 -31.35 26.21 2.85
C ASP A 8 -31.97 25.19 1.87
N THR A 9 -31.16 24.63 0.94
CA THR A 9 -31.69 23.73 -0.11
C THR A 9 -31.12 22.31 -0.03
N GLN A 10 -29.99 22.10 0.66
CA GLN A 10 -29.31 20.83 0.77
C GLN A 10 -29.00 20.47 2.24
N GLY A 11 -28.78 19.21 2.51
CA GLY A 11 -28.41 18.75 3.85
C GLY A 11 -26.98 19.12 4.25
N TYR A 12 -26.61 18.73 5.46
CA TYR A 12 -25.27 18.97 6.00
C TYR A 12 -24.73 17.74 6.74
N THR A 13 -23.39 17.72 6.89
CA THR A 13 -22.68 16.67 7.63
C THR A 13 -21.99 17.30 8.86
N THR A 14 -22.14 16.65 10.01
CA THR A 14 -21.49 17.05 11.26
C THR A 14 -20.48 16.00 11.67
N TYR A 15 -19.24 16.42 11.89
CA TYR A 15 -18.15 15.59 12.40
C TYR A 15 -17.92 15.91 13.87
N ARG A 16 -17.77 14.87 14.69
CA ARG A 16 -17.40 15.00 16.11
C ARG A 16 -16.11 14.22 16.36
N TYR A 17 -15.23 14.79 17.13
CA TYR A 17 -13.93 14.23 17.47
C TYR A 17 -13.83 14.04 18.99
N HIS A 18 -13.03 13.07 19.39
CA HIS A 18 -12.63 12.95 20.78
C HIS A 18 -11.83 14.19 21.20
N ASN A 19 -12.18 14.74 22.35
CA ASN A 19 -11.51 15.90 22.93
C ASN A 19 -11.68 15.85 24.45
N VAL A 20 -10.91 15.02 25.10
CA VAL A 20 -10.88 14.82 26.55
C VAL A 20 -9.58 15.45 27.07
N PRO A 21 -9.59 16.19 28.19
CA PRO A 21 -8.37 16.71 28.79
C PRO A 21 -7.44 15.58 29.22
N ASP A 22 -6.12 15.79 29.02
CA ASP A 22 -5.11 14.89 29.53
C ASP A 22 -5.15 14.89 31.07
N GLU A 23 -4.98 13.71 31.68
CA GLU A 23 -4.88 13.60 33.14
C GLU A 23 -3.51 14.06 33.62
N VAL A 24 -3.48 15.04 34.52
CA VAL A 24 -2.29 15.51 35.19
C VAL A 24 -2.35 15.06 36.67
N THR A 25 -1.60 14.03 37.01
CA THR A 25 -1.62 13.49 38.39
C THR A 25 -0.59 14.15 39.31
N ASP A 26 0.38 14.89 38.76
CA ASP A 26 1.42 15.53 39.54
C ASP A 26 1.31 17.05 39.57
N ILE A 27 0.94 17.58 40.72
CA ILE A 27 0.82 19.02 41.00
C ILE A 27 2.17 19.73 41.10
N TYR A 28 3.28 19.00 41.38
CA TYR A 28 4.62 19.58 41.57
C TYR A 28 5.35 19.82 40.27
N LEU A 29 4.95 19.14 39.18
CA LEU A 29 5.57 19.24 37.88
C LEU A 29 4.55 19.63 36.81
N ALA A 30 3.98 20.84 36.94
CA ALA A 30 3.03 21.36 35.96
C ALA A 30 3.52 21.24 34.50
N GLY A 31 2.61 20.83 33.62
CA GLY A 31 2.82 20.86 32.19
C GLY A 31 3.25 19.56 31.51
N ILE A 32 3.31 18.43 32.23
CA ILE A 32 3.46 17.11 31.61
C ILE A 32 2.26 16.26 32.02
N PRO A 33 1.39 15.85 31.08
CA PRO A 33 0.32 14.91 31.39
C PRO A 33 0.93 13.58 31.78
N THR A 34 0.44 13.00 32.87
CA THR A 34 0.90 11.69 33.35
C THR A 34 0.23 10.58 32.53
N VAL A 35 -0.99 10.80 32.11
CA VAL A 35 -1.74 9.92 31.21
C VAL A 35 -2.33 10.78 30.10
N PRO A 36 -1.64 10.89 28.96
CA PRO A 36 -2.17 11.60 27.80
C PRO A 36 -3.33 10.83 27.17
N ASP A 37 -4.36 11.54 26.73
CA ASP A 37 -5.46 10.94 25.98
C ASP A 37 -5.09 10.84 24.49
N TYR A 38 -4.64 9.66 24.08
CA TYR A 38 -4.26 9.37 22.70
C TYR A 38 -5.46 9.20 21.73
N GLU A 39 -6.70 9.26 22.22
CA GLU A 39 -7.90 9.32 21.38
C GLU A 39 -8.17 10.73 20.87
N ASN A 40 -7.62 11.76 21.48
CA ASN A 40 -7.85 13.16 21.09
C ASN A 40 -7.54 13.40 19.61
N GLY A 41 -8.45 14.08 18.95
CA GLY A 41 -8.41 14.32 17.49
C GLY A 41 -8.89 13.16 16.63
N LYS A 42 -9.22 11.99 17.19
CA LYS A 42 -9.84 10.89 16.45
C LYS A 42 -11.34 11.13 16.27
N LEU A 43 -11.86 10.72 15.12
CA LEU A 43 -13.26 10.85 14.78
C LEU A 43 -14.13 9.98 15.71
N SER A 44 -15.07 10.57 16.44
CA SER A 44 -16.01 9.83 17.31
C SER A 44 -17.33 9.53 16.62
N SER A 45 -17.87 10.48 15.84
CA SER A 45 -19.09 10.24 15.06
C SER A 45 -19.21 11.18 13.86
N VAL A 46 -19.97 10.71 12.85
CA VAL A 46 -20.40 11.51 11.69
C VAL A 46 -21.92 11.42 11.58
N GLU A 47 -22.59 12.54 11.48
CA GLU A 47 -24.03 12.63 11.31
C GLU A 47 -24.36 13.30 9.98
N TYR A 48 -25.22 12.66 9.18
CA TYR A 48 -25.72 13.16 7.91
C TYR A 48 -27.17 13.58 8.10
N ARG A 49 -27.49 14.84 7.85
CA ARG A 49 -28.83 15.41 8.05
C ARG A 49 -29.36 16.05 6.77
N ASP A 50 -30.67 15.97 6.57
CA ASP A 50 -31.33 16.68 5.48
C ASP A 50 -31.50 18.19 5.82
N LYS A 51 -32.07 18.93 4.87
CA LYS A 51 -32.36 20.36 5.03
C LYS A 51 -33.30 20.70 6.22
N ASN A 52 -34.08 19.73 6.68
CA ASN A 52 -35.02 19.89 7.82
C ASN A 52 -34.40 19.42 9.14
N HIS A 53 -33.05 19.24 9.17
CA HIS A 53 -32.27 18.72 10.30
C HIS A 53 -32.59 17.26 10.68
N LYS A 54 -33.38 16.54 9.87
CA LYS A 54 -33.69 15.14 10.12
C LYS A 54 -32.42 14.30 9.91
N LEU A 55 -32.11 13.44 10.87
CA LEU A 55 -30.99 12.53 10.82
C LEU A 55 -31.28 11.42 9.79
N LEU A 56 -30.43 11.32 8.76
CA LEU A 56 -30.53 10.32 7.70
C LEU A 56 -29.60 9.13 7.95
N LYS A 57 -28.37 9.44 8.42
CA LYS A 57 -27.34 8.43 8.68
C LYS A 57 -26.44 8.88 9.82
N ARG A 58 -25.99 7.93 10.63
CA ARG A 58 -24.99 8.16 11.66
C ARG A 58 -23.91 7.08 11.59
N GLU A 59 -22.66 7.48 11.72
CA GLU A 59 -21.51 6.60 11.88
C GLU A 59 -20.86 6.87 13.24
N GLU A 60 -20.59 5.81 13.99
CA GLU A 60 -19.96 5.87 15.32
C GLU A 60 -18.69 5.05 15.31
N TYR A 61 -17.63 5.59 15.89
CA TYR A 61 -16.30 5.02 15.86
C TYR A 61 -15.83 4.77 17.29
N THR A 62 -15.37 3.56 17.55
CA THR A 62 -14.78 3.16 18.83
C THR A 62 -13.34 2.74 18.60
N TYR A 63 -12.45 3.19 19.45
CA TYR A 63 -11.04 2.86 19.38
C TYR A 63 -10.65 2.00 20.57
N SER A 64 -9.60 1.18 20.40
CA SER A 64 -8.99 0.40 21.46
C SER A 64 -7.51 0.67 21.51
N PRO A 65 -6.91 0.75 22.72
CA PRO A 65 -5.50 0.97 22.87
C PRO A 65 -4.69 -0.24 22.37
N SER A 66 -3.51 0.04 21.83
CA SER A 66 -2.46 -0.96 21.67
C SER A 66 -1.83 -1.30 23.02
N SER A 67 -0.89 -2.26 23.03
CA SER A 67 0.04 -2.41 24.16
C SER A 67 0.75 -1.08 24.42
N SER A 68 0.82 -0.67 25.66
CA SER A 68 1.57 0.52 26.06
C SER A 68 3.00 0.15 26.39
N GLU A 69 3.94 0.96 25.93
CA GLU A 69 5.33 0.94 26.40
C GLU A 69 5.58 2.18 27.27
N GLU A 70 6.19 1.97 28.44
CA GLU A 70 6.60 3.05 29.32
C GLU A 70 8.10 3.32 29.16
N VAL A 71 8.45 4.57 28.96
CA VAL A 71 9.84 5.02 28.98
C VAL A 71 10.02 6.02 30.12
N TRP A 72 10.90 5.68 31.04
CA TRP A 72 11.24 6.56 32.16
C TRP A 72 12.10 7.72 31.69
N ALA A 73 11.68 8.93 32.03
CA ALA A 73 12.42 10.15 31.76
C ALA A 73 12.62 10.96 33.06
N PRO A 74 13.79 11.55 33.30
CA PRO A 74 14.01 12.43 34.45
C PRO A 74 13.59 13.86 34.13
N LYS A 75 12.84 14.50 35.02
CA LYS A 75 12.66 15.96 35.03
C LYS A 75 13.48 16.55 36.13
N ILE A 76 14.32 17.51 35.81
CA ILE A 76 15.19 18.19 36.74
C ILE A 76 14.64 19.60 36.94
N ARG A 77 14.41 19.98 38.18
CA ARG A 77 14.04 21.34 38.56
C ARG A 77 15.11 21.90 39.52
N ASN A 78 15.56 23.11 39.22
CA ASN A 78 16.44 23.85 40.13
C ASN A 78 15.55 24.66 41.08
N TYR A 79 15.70 24.45 42.40
CA TYR A 79 15.05 25.26 43.40
C TYR A 79 16.11 26.16 44.05
N TYR A 80 15.83 27.45 44.06
CA TYR A 80 16.55 28.41 44.91
C TYR A 80 15.65 28.64 46.12
N PHE A 81 15.90 27.88 47.18
CA PHE A 81 15.01 27.91 48.34
C PHE A 81 15.41 28.91 49.43
N ASN A 82 16.61 29.47 49.41
CA ASN A 82 17.06 30.44 50.41
C ASN A 82 18.25 31.24 49.83
N PRO A 83 18.27 32.60 50.02
CA PRO A 83 19.41 33.42 49.62
C PRO A 83 20.72 33.06 50.29
N ASP A 84 20.70 32.34 51.42
CA ASP A 84 21.89 31.92 52.15
C ASP A 84 22.50 30.58 51.67
N TYR A 85 21.86 29.87 50.73
CA TYR A 85 22.44 28.66 50.12
C TYR A 85 23.28 29.01 48.91
N SER A 86 24.59 28.84 49.05
CA SER A 86 25.57 29.06 47.99
C SER A 86 25.48 28.05 46.83
N HIS A 87 24.60 27.02 46.91
CA HIS A 87 24.44 25.98 45.91
C HIS A 87 22.95 25.74 45.60
N PRO A 88 22.54 25.71 44.32
CA PRO A 88 21.17 25.38 43.95
C PRO A 88 20.86 23.92 44.25
N THR A 89 19.83 23.68 45.05
CA THR A 89 19.27 22.33 45.23
C THR A 89 18.58 21.91 43.96
N ARG A 90 18.97 20.75 43.44
CA ARG A 90 18.33 20.13 42.29
C ARG A 90 17.43 19.02 42.77
N THR A 91 16.14 19.10 42.42
CA THR A 91 15.23 17.99 42.61
C THR A 91 15.03 17.29 41.27
N MET A 92 15.27 16.00 41.28
CA MET A 92 15.02 15.14 40.13
C MET A 92 13.78 14.29 40.42
N GLN A 93 12.81 14.34 39.53
CA GLN A 93 11.62 13.51 39.61
C GLN A 93 11.52 12.68 38.33
N PRO A 94 11.45 11.35 38.45
CA PRO A 94 11.16 10.51 37.31
C PRO A 94 9.69 10.65 36.90
N TYR A 95 9.41 10.63 35.62
CA TYR A 95 8.07 10.55 35.06
C TYR A 95 8.05 9.57 33.89
N ASN A 96 6.88 9.02 33.60
CA ASN A 96 6.69 8.08 32.51
C ASN A 96 6.27 8.79 31.24
N LEU A 97 6.97 8.50 30.15
CA LEU A 97 6.50 8.75 28.80
C LEU A 97 5.81 7.47 28.32
N TRP A 98 4.56 7.60 27.98
CA TRP A 98 3.77 6.50 27.47
C TRP A 98 3.80 6.53 25.94
N ALA A 99 4.18 5.40 25.32
CA ALA A 99 4.02 5.19 23.89
C ALA A 99 2.84 4.23 23.69
N GLN A 100 1.71 4.77 23.26
CA GLN A 100 0.49 4.01 23.03
C GLN A 100 -0.19 4.49 21.75
N SER A 101 -0.74 3.57 20.98
CA SER A 101 -1.56 3.90 19.81
C SER A 101 -2.98 3.40 20.03
N TYR A 102 -3.96 4.15 19.55
CA TYR A 102 -5.36 3.76 19.54
C TYR A 102 -5.78 3.40 18.12
N TYR A 103 -6.24 2.19 17.94
CA TYR A 103 -6.71 1.66 16.65
C TYR A 103 -8.23 1.59 16.62
N LEU A 104 -8.83 1.87 15.47
CA LEU A 104 -10.26 1.71 15.26
C LEU A 104 -10.65 0.25 15.52
N SER A 105 -11.41 -0.02 16.57
CA SER A 105 -11.84 -1.38 16.93
C SER A 105 -13.25 -1.70 16.43
N LYS A 106 -14.10 -0.67 16.34
CA LYS A 106 -15.48 -0.84 15.89
C LYS A 106 -16.00 0.41 15.17
N LYS A 107 -16.75 0.18 14.09
CA LYS A 107 -17.56 1.20 13.41
C LYS A 107 -19.01 0.71 13.35
N VAL A 108 -19.96 1.53 13.77
CA VAL A 108 -21.39 1.28 13.62
C VAL A 108 -21.96 2.32 12.68
N THR A 109 -22.68 1.86 11.66
CA THR A 109 -23.37 2.73 10.70
C THR A 109 -24.87 2.49 10.85
N THR A 110 -25.63 3.53 11.15
CA THR A 110 -27.08 3.49 11.25
C THR A 110 -27.70 4.35 10.16
N ASP A 111 -28.45 3.73 9.25
CA ASP A 111 -29.29 4.41 8.27
C ASP A 111 -30.71 4.54 8.83
N TYR A 112 -31.21 5.76 8.98
CA TYR A 112 -32.53 6.06 9.52
C TYR A 112 -33.56 6.15 8.40
N ARG A 113 -34.45 5.16 8.32
CA ARG A 113 -35.50 5.07 7.29
C ARG A 113 -36.88 5.12 7.90
N ALA A 114 -37.89 5.42 7.09
CA ALA A 114 -39.29 5.46 7.56
C ALA A 114 -39.79 4.10 8.04
N GLU A 115 -39.30 3.01 7.42
CA GLU A 115 -39.72 1.64 7.67
C GLU A 115 -38.89 0.93 8.77
N GLY A 116 -37.97 1.64 9.41
CA GLY A 116 -37.06 1.12 10.43
C GLY A 116 -35.60 1.35 10.10
N ASN A 117 -34.78 1.40 11.14
CA ASN A 117 -33.35 1.68 10.99
C ASN A 117 -32.61 0.42 10.51
N ILE A 118 -31.64 0.63 9.62
CA ILE A 118 -30.68 -0.39 9.23
C ILE A 118 -29.38 -0.11 9.97
N VAL A 119 -28.87 -1.11 10.69
CA VAL A 119 -27.63 -1.03 11.45
C VAL A 119 -26.62 -2.00 10.88
N ASP A 120 -25.50 -1.47 10.41
CA ASP A 120 -24.34 -2.23 9.97
C ASP A 120 -23.19 -2.04 10.98
N GLU A 121 -22.55 -3.13 11.36
CA GLU A 121 -21.42 -3.12 12.28
C GLU A 121 -20.16 -3.66 11.61
N GLU A 122 -19.03 -3.00 11.82
CA GLU A 122 -17.71 -3.42 11.42
C GLU A 122 -16.80 -3.50 12.65
N ARG A 123 -16.09 -4.62 12.80
CA ARG A 123 -15.12 -4.85 13.88
C ARG A 123 -13.75 -5.11 13.30
N TYR A 124 -12.75 -4.48 13.86
CA TYR A 124 -11.36 -4.51 13.42
C TYR A 124 -10.48 -5.13 14.50
N ALA A 125 -9.58 -6.02 14.11
CA ALA A 125 -8.53 -6.53 14.98
C ALA A 125 -7.16 -6.30 14.33
N TYR A 126 -6.14 -6.17 15.17
CA TYR A 126 -4.79 -5.83 14.74
C TYR A 126 -3.78 -6.83 15.29
N THR A 127 -2.63 -6.91 14.66
CA THR A 127 -1.46 -7.64 15.20
C THR A 127 -0.74 -6.77 16.23
N ASP A 128 0.21 -7.36 16.95
CA ASP A 128 1.10 -6.63 17.88
C ASP A 128 1.91 -5.52 17.20
N TYR A 129 2.05 -5.58 15.88
CA TYR A 129 2.70 -4.54 15.06
C TYR A 129 1.75 -3.46 14.55
N GLY A 130 0.50 -3.45 15.00
CA GLY A 130 -0.50 -2.46 14.61
C GLY A 130 -1.03 -2.57 13.19
N VAL A 131 -0.81 -3.69 12.50
CA VAL A 131 -1.37 -3.95 11.16
C VAL A 131 -2.68 -4.73 11.27
N LEU A 132 -3.64 -4.42 10.39
CA LEU A 132 -4.98 -5.04 10.41
C LEU A 132 -4.89 -6.55 10.21
N SER A 133 -5.34 -7.33 11.20
CA SER A 133 -5.37 -8.80 11.12
C SER A 133 -6.74 -9.36 10.72
N SER A 134 -7.84 -8.69 11.11
CA SER A 134 -9.17 -9.05 10.63
C SER A 134 -10.12 -7.86 10.57
N LEU A 135 -11.08 -7.96 9.67
CA LEU A 135 -12.24 -7.10 9.54
C LEU A 135 -13.48 -7.98 9.46
N LYS A 136 -14.34 -7.90 10.47
CA LYS A 136 -15.66 -8.54 10.46
C LYS A 136 -16.72 -7.50 10.21
N SER A 137 -17.66 -7.80 9.34
CA SER A 137 -18.81 -6.93 9.07
C SER A 137 -20.09 -7.75 9.03
N ASN A 138 -21.14 -7.19 9.63
CA ASN A 138 -22.49 -7.71 9.48
C ASN A 138 -23.28 -6.67 8.72
N LYS A 139 -23.60 -6.96 7.45
CA LYS A 139 -24.38 -6.08 6.58
C LYS A 139 -25.65 -6.81 6.15
N HIS A 140 -26.80 -6.23 6.50
CA HIS A 140 -28.12 -6.79 6.19
C HIS A 140 -28.28 -8.26 6.68
N GLY A 141 -27.72 -8.59 7.85
CA GLY A 141 -27.78 -9.92 8.43
C GLY A 141 -26.80 -10.95 7.84
N VAL A 142 -25.97 -10.54 6.88
CA VAL A 142 -24.92 -11.43 6.34
C VAL A 142 -23.58 -11.07 6.96
N GLU A 143 -23.04 -12.05 7.71
CA GLU A 143 -21.68 -11.93 8.26
C GLU A 143 -20.64 -12.13 7.16
N LYS A 144 -19.73 -11.17 7.05
CA LYS A 144 -18.54 -11.24 6.20
C LYS A 144 -17.31 -11.00 7.05
N GLU A 145 -16.24 -11.72 6.75
CA GLU A 145 -14.96 -11.55 7.43
C GLU A 145 -13.83 -11.53 6.42
N LYS A 146 -12.87 -10.60 6.62
CA LYS A 146 -11.58 -10.59 5.94
C LYS A 146 -10.49 -10.84 6.95
N GLN A 147 -9.62 -11.80 6.67
CA GLN A 147 -8.46 -12.12 7.50
C GLN A 147 -7.18 -11.88 6.73
N PHE A 148 -6.20 -11.32 7.40
CA PHE A 148 -4.86 -11.05 6.86
C PHE A 148 -3.82 -11.73 7.74
N LYS A 149 -2.94 -12.52 7.12
CA LYS A 149 -1.81 -13.14 7.80
C LYS A 149 -0.52 -12.56 7.27
N TYR A 150 0.37 -12.26 8.18
CA TYR A 150 1.65 -11.63 7.94
C TYR A 150 2.79 -12.56 8.32
N ALA A 151 4.04 -12.13 8.18
CA ALA A 151 5.21 -12.95 8.50
C ALA A 151 5.21 -13.51 9.94
N ASN A 152 4.62 -12.79 10.89
CA ASN A 152 4.48 -13.24 12.27
C ASN A 152 3.48 -14.40 12.47
N SER A 153 2.62 -14.65 11.49
CA SER A 153 1.65 -15.77 11.51
C SER A 153 2.25 -17.09 11.00
N PHE A 154 3.51 -17.10 10.57
CA PHE A 154 4.18 -18.27 9.98
C PHE A 154 5.53 -18.55 10.66
N THR A 155 5.96 -19.81 10.61
CA THR A 155 7.18 -20.30 11.28
C THR A 155 8.26 -20.79 10.29
N ASP A 156 8.01 -20.72 8.99
CA ASP A 156 9.00 -21.10 7.98
C ASP A 156 10.19 -20.11 7.95
N ALA A 157 11.33 -20.58 7.46
CA ALA A 157 12.59 -19.83 7.49
C ALA A 157 12.52 -18.46 6.78
N VAL A 158 11.72 -18.35 5.71
CA VAL A 158 11.56 -17.08 4.97
C VAL A 158 10.74 -16.10 5.79
N SER A 159 9.64 -16.55 6.39
CA SER A 159 8.80 -15.71 7.26
C SER A 159 9.54 -15.25 8.51
N VAL A 160 10.37 -16.12 9.12
CA VAL A 160 11.25 -15.75 10.23
C VAL A 160 12.25 -14.66 9.80
N LYS A 161 12.85 -14.80 8.62
CA LYS A 161 13.77 -13.79 8.08
C LYS A 161 13.05 -12.48 7.73
N MET A 162 11.81 -12.53 7.24
CA MET A 162 10.96 -11.35 7.02
C MET A 162 10.75 -10.58 8.34
N LYS A 163 10.40 -11.27 9.42
CA LYS A 163 10.30 -10.67 10.75
C LYS A 163 11.58 -9.98 11.18
N GLY A 164 12.72 -10.66 11.06
CA GLY A 164 14.02 -10.10 11.41
C GLY A 164 14.43 -8.87 10.57
N LYS A 165 13.81 -8.69 9.39
CA LYS A 165 13.97 -7.50 8.53
C LYS A 165 12.83 -6.49 8.68
N TYR A 166 11.99 -6.61 9.69
CA TYR A 166 10.81 -5.77 9.93
C TYR A 166 9.82 -5.70 8.75
N MET A 167 9.77 -6.76 7.91
CA MET A 167 8.78 -6.89 6.83
C MET A 167 7.45 -7.42 7.38
N VAL A 168 6.92 -6.77 8.40
CA VAL A 168 5.75 -7.24 9.18
C VAL A 168 4.41 -6.68 8.68
N GLY A 169 4.44 -5.65 7.85
CA GLY A 169 3.23 -5.01 7.29
C GLY A 169 2.81 -5.54 5.91
N MET A 170 3.54 -6.51 5.33
CA MET A 170 3.20 -7.10 4.05
C MET A 170 2.30 -8.32 4.25
N PRO A 171 1.03 -8.33 3.78
CA PRO A 171 0.16 -9.48 3.90
C PRO A 171 0.70 -10.63 3.04
N ILE A 172 0.91 -11.78 3.67
CA ILE A 172 1.30 -13.04 3.01
C ILE A 172 0.07 -13.78 2.53
N GLU A 173 -0.98 -13.79 3.34
CA GLU A 173 -2.24 -14.48 3.02
C GLU A 173 -3.43 -13.58 3.37
N HIS A 174 -4.41 -13.56 2.49
CA HIS A 174 -5.68 -12.88 2.64
C HIS A 174 -6.81 -13.89 2.41
N VAL A 175 -7.78 -13.93 3.32
CA VAL A 175 -8.93 -14.84 3.25
C VAL A 175 -10.20 -14.02 3.46
N GLU A 176 -11.18 -14.22 2.59
CA GLU A 176 -12.52 -13.64 2.71
C GLU A 176 -13.55 -14.73 2.97
N LEU A 177 -14.37 -14.51 4.00
CA LEU A 177 -15.45 -15.39 4.38
C LEU A 177 -16.80 -14.69 4.21
N SER A 178 -17.82 -15.49 3.90
CA SER A 178 -19.22 -15.11 3.95
C SER A 178 -20.00 -16.23 4.64
N ALA A 179 -20.77 -15.89 5.66
CA ALA A 179 -21.49 -16.87 6.49
C ALA A 179 -20.60 -18.04 6.95
N GLY A 180 -19.39 -17.75 7.41
CA GLY A 180 -18.41 -18.74 7.89
C GLY A 180 -17.75 -19.62 6.82
N LYS A 181 -18.03 -19.39 5.54
CA LYS A 181 -17.41 -20.12 4.41
C LYS A 181 -16.43 -19.22 3.65
N VAL A 182 -15.32 -19.81 3.24
CA VAL A 182 -14.31 -19.12 2.43
C VAL A 182 -14.85 -18.93 1.01
N VAL A 183 -14.95 -17.67 0.59
CA VAL A 183 -15.42 -17.27 -0.74
C VAL A 183 -14.27 -16.79 -1.63
N ASN A 184 -13.20 -16.31 -1.03
CA ASN A 184 -11.99 -15.90 -1.74
C ASN A 184 -10.78 -16.05 -0.81
N ALA A 185 -9.64 -16.44 -1.37
CA ALA A 185 -8.37 -16.37 -0.67
C ALA A 185 -7.20 -16.26 -1.65
N SER A 186 -6.17 -15.56 -1.22
CA SER A 186 -4.92 -15.44 -1.95
C SER A 186 -3.74 -15.56 -1.01
N LYS A 187 -2.64 -16.14 -1.50
CA LYS A 187 -1.40 -16.28 -0.75
C LYS A 187 -0.21 -15.98 -1.63
N THR A 188 0.73 -15.18 -1.13
CA THR A 188 2.03 -14.96 -1.77
C THR A 188 3.09 -15.75 -1.04
N GLU A 189 3.74 -16.68 -1.72
CA GLU A 189 4.94 -17.32 -1.21
C GLU A 189 6.17 -16.52 -1.62
N TYR A 190 7.08 -16.35 -0.69
CA TYR A 190 8.34 -15.63 -0.90
C TYR A 190 9.53 -16.59 -0.98
N LYS A 191 10.63 -16.12 -1.55
CA LYS A 191 11.92 -16.79 -1.55
C LYS A 191 13.02 -15.85 -1.08
N ASP A 192 13.98 -16.40 -0.35
CA ASP A 192 15.22 -15.72 0.00
C ASP A 192 16.23 -15.92 -1.13
N THR A 193 16.56 -14.87 -1.83
CA THR A 193 17.49 -14.90 -2.97
C THR A 193 18.15 -13.54 -3.15
N LEU A 194 19.40 -13.51 -3.60
CA LEU A 194 20.14 -12.27 -3.86
C LEU A 194 20.20 -11.34 -2.63
N ASN A 195 20.26 -11.88 -1.42
CA ASN A 195 20.13 -11.15 -0.16
C ASN A 195 18.80 -10.39 0.02
N MET A 196 17.80 -10.68 -0.78
CA MET A 196 16.48 -10.07 -0.76
C MET A 196 15.42 -11.14 -0.56
N ILE A 197 14.31 -10.74 0.04
CA ILE A 197 13.11 -11.55 0.10
C ILE A 197 12.20 -11.08 -1.02
N LEU A 198 11.97 -11.95 -1.98
CA LEU A 198 11.25 -11.65 -3.21
C LEU A 198 10.10 -12.63 -3.41
N PRO A 199 8.99 -12.24 -4.07
CA PRO A 199 7.91 -13.15 -4.41
C PRO A 199 8.42 -14.37 -5.20
N LYS A 200 7.91 -15.56 -4.84
CA LYS A 200 8.16 -16.82 -5.55
C LYS A 200 6.97 -17.19 -6.43
N ARG A 201 5.78 -17.14 -5.85
CA ARG A 201 4.51 -17.37 -6.55
C ARG A 201 3.35 -16.76 -5.77
N THR A 202 2.26 -16.51 -6.46
CA THR A 202 0.97 -16.27 -5.85
C THR A 202 0.07 -17.48 -6.07
N LEU A 203 -0.74 -17.76 -5.05
CA LEU A 203 -1.75 -18.79 -5.03
C LEU A 203 -3.12 -18.10 -4.90
N ARG A 204 -4.12 -18.63 -5.57
CA ARG A 204 -5.51 -18.20 -5.42
C ARG A 204 -6.38 -19.38 -4.99
N PHE A 205 -7.39 -19.08 -4.23
CA PHE A 205 -8.42 -20.05 -3.88
C PHE A 205 -9.23 -20.45 -5.13
N ASN A 206 -9.42 -21.75 -5.30
CA ASN A 206 -10.24 -22.30 -6.38
C ASN A 206 -10.93 -23.57 -5.88
N SER A 207 -12.21 -23.45 -5.55
CA SER A 207 -13.01 -24.59 -5.07
C SER A 207 -14.42 -24.52 -5.62
N THR A 208 -14.94 -25.62 -6.07
CA THR A 208 -16.34 -25.79 -6.49
C THR A 208 -17.27 -26.07 -5.33
N THR A 209 -16.73 -26.39 -4.16
CA THR A 209 -17.50 -26.67 -2.94
C THR A 209 -17.15 -25.65 -1.85
N PRO A 210 -18.12 -25.22 -1.03
CA PRO A 210 -17.84 -24.33 0.09
C PRO A 210 -16.78 -24.92 1.04
N LYS A 211 -15.77 -24.15 1.40
CA LYS A 211 -14.69 -24.51 2.32
C LYS A 211 -14.78 -23.72 3.62
N THR A 212 -14.29 -24.31 4.70
CA THR A 212 -14.12 -23.63 5.99
C THR A 212 -12.67 -23.16 6.17
N LEU A 213 -12.38 -22.40 7.23
CA LEU A 213 -11.00 -22.04 7.59
C LEU A 213 -10.11 -23.25 7.91
N ALA A 214 -10.70 -24.42 8.23
CA ALA A 214 -9.93 -25.62 8.53
C ALA A 214 -9.44 -26.35 7.26
N ASP A 215 -10.15 -26.22 6.13
CA ASP A 215 -9.93 -27.07 4.95
C ASP A 215 -9.69 -26.31 3.64
N TYR A 216 -9.72 -24.97 3.65
CA TYR A 216 -9.55 -24.15 2.42
C TYR A 216 -8.15 -24.21 1.84
N ALA A 217 -7.13 -24.43 2.65
CA ALA A 217 -5.73 -24.39 2.21
C ALA A 217 -5.41 -25.43 1.14
N GLY A 218 -6.11 -26.58 1.15
CA GLY A 218 -5.99 -27.60 0.10
C GLY A 218 -6.57 -27.21 -1.26
N ALA A 219 -7.35 -26.12 -1.32
CA ALA A 219 -7.96 -25.62 -2.55
C ALA A 219 -7.17 -24.48 -3.23
N TYR A 220 -5.95 -24.22 -2.80
CA TYR A 220 -5.08 -23.28 -3.48
C TYR A 220 -4.55 -23.84 -4.80
N VAL A 221 -4.66 -23.04 -5.85
CA VAL A 221 -4.01 -23.27 -7.15
C VAL A 221 -3.05 -22.14 -7.45
N GLN A 222 -1.99 -22.43 -8.19
CA GLN A 222 -1.04 -21.41 -8.61
C GLN A 222 -1.71 -20.42 -9.57
N ASP A 223 -1.59 -19.12 -9.27
CA ASP A 223 -2.03 -18.04 -10.16
C ASP A 223 -0.85 -17.50 -10.96
N ILE A 224 0.20 -17.03 -10.27
CA ILE A 224 1.40 -16.48 -10.90
C ILE A 224 2.63 -17.21 -10.36
N TRP A 225 3.52 -17.60 -11.25
CA TRP A 225 4.88 -18.01 -10.93
C TRP A 225 5.85 -16.91 -11.29
N PHE A 226 6.61 -16.39 -10.34
CA PHE A 226 7.66 -15.42 -10.57
C PHE A 226 9.00 -16.13 -10.83
N GLY A 227 9.54 -15.93 -12.01
CA GLY A 227 10.78 -16.59 -12.46
C GLY A 227 12.02 -16.00 -11.80
N LYS A 228 12.86 -15.40 -12.61
CA LYS A 228 14.13 -14.79 -12.20
C LYS A 228 13.96 -13.31 -11.85
N TYR A 229 14.98 -12.81 -11.14
CA TYR A 229 15.13 -11.40 -10.80
C TYR A 229 16.52 -10.92 -11.15
N THR A 230 16.69 -9.63 -11.43
CA THR A 230 18.01 -9.00 -11.54
C THR A 230 18.67 -8.94 -10.16
N SER A 231 19.98 -8.66 -10.12
CA SER A 231 20.73 -8.42 -8.87
C SER A 231 20.16 -7.28 -8.01
N ARG A 232 19.32 -6.42 -8.58
CA ARG A 232 18.59 -5.34 -7.89
C ARG A 232 17.15 -5.70 -7.53
N GLY A 233 16.74 -6.96 -7.66
CA GLY A 233 15.39 -7.42 -7.32
C GLY A 233 14.32 -7.03 -8.35
N ARG A 234 14.69 -6.63 -9.58
CA ARG A 234 13.71 -6.37 -10.63
C ARG A 234 13.28 -7.68 -11.28
N LEU A 235 11.99 -7.86 -11.49
CA LEU A 235 11.42 -9.07 -12.08
C LEU A 235 11.84 -9.19 -13.55
N LEU A 236 12.41 -10.34 -13.92
CA LEU A 236 12.79 -10.66 -15.29
C LEU A 236 11.68 -11.40 -16.06
N GLY A 237 10.78 -12.06 -15.36
CA GLY A 237 9.63 -12.71 -15.99
C GLY A 237 8.72 -13.44 -15.01
N TYR A 238 7.51 -13.67 -15.46
CA TYR A 238 6.50 -14.45 -14.74
C TYR A 238 5.71 -15.34 -15.71
N ILE A 239 5.02 -16.34 -15.15
CA ILE A 239 4.06 -17.17 -15.88
C ILE A 239 2.72 -17.05 -15.19
N ARG A 240 1.66 -16.73 -15.95
CA ARG A 240 0.28 -16.70 -15.49
C ARG A 240 -0.60 -17.43 -16.49
N ASN A 241 -1.42 -18.37 -16.02
CA ASN A 241 -2.28 -19.20 -16.89
C ASN A 241 -1.52 -19.84 -18.07
N ASN A 242 -0.31 -20.38 -17.81
CA ASN A 242 0.61 -20.93 -18.81
C ASN A 242 1.13 -19.92 -19.85
N LEU A 243 0.80 -18.65 -19.73
CA LEU A 243 1.32 -17.59 -20.58
C LEU A 243 2.56 -16.97 -19.91
N PRO A 244 3.76 -17.18 -20.46
CA PRO A 244 4.96 -16.51 -19.96
C PRO A 244 4.99 -15.04 -20.42
N VAL A 245 5.48 -14.20 -19.52
CA VAL A 245 5.79 -12.80 -19.80
C VAL A 245 7.18 -12.52 -19.30
N SER A 246 8.02 -11.89 -20.12
CA SER A 246 9.37 -11.51 -19.76
C SER A 246 9.63 -10.03 -19.94
N PHE A 247 10.60 -9.51 -19.18
CA PHE A 247 11.02 -8.11 -19.19
C PHE A 247 12.51 -8.01 -19.44
N LEU A 248 12.88 -7.05 -20.27
CA LEU A 248 14.26 -6.62 -20.43
C LEU A 248 14.46 -5.27 -19.76
N TRP A 249 15.57 -5.13 -19.05
CA TRP A 249 15.87 -3.94 -18.26
C TRP A 249 17.15 -3.27 -18.77
N ALA A 250 17.13 -1.96 -18.89
CA ALA A 250 18.29 -1.14 -19.23
C ALA A 250 18.44 0.02 -18.24
N TYR A 251 19.30 0.99 -18.56
CA TYR A 251 19.59 2.14 -17.68
C TYR A 251 19.99 1.68 -16.28
N ASN A 252 20.94 0.74 -16.20
CA ASN A 252 21.41 0.15 -14.94
C ASN A 252 20.29 -0.60 -14.16
N ASN A 253 19.44 -1.35 -14.87
CA ASN A 253 18.27 -2.05 -14.33
C ASN A 253 17.25 -1.12 -13.65
N LEU A 254 17.17 0.14 -14.04
CA LEU A 254 16.20 1.09 -13.48
C LEU A 254 14.86 1.10 -14.25
N TYR A 255 14.92 0.92 -15.57
CA TYR A 255 13.73 0.99 -16.43
C TYR A 255 13.52 -0.27 -17.25
N PRO A 256 12.29 -0.80 -17.34
CA PRO A 256 11.96 -1.89 -18.26
C PRO A 256 11.94 -1.33 -19.69
N VAL A 257 12.76 -1.89 -20.58
CA VAL A 257 12.83 -1.45 -21.98
C VAL A 257 12.11 -2.36 -22.94
N ALA A 258 11.71 -3.56 -22.51
CA ALA A 258 10.80 -4.41 -23.25
C ALA A 258 9.93 -5.25 -22.33
N LYS A 259 8.67 -5.48 -22.76
CA LYS A 259 7.75 -6.51 -22.27
C LYS A 259 7.49 -7.46 -23.43
N ILE A 260 7.73 -8.74 -23.20
CA ILE A 260 7.55 -9.82 -24.19
C ILE A 260 6.55 -10.83 -23.63
N GLU A 261 5.39 -10.94 -24.28
CA GLU A 261 4.38 -11.94 -23.94
C GLU A 261 4.51 -13.16 -24.85
N GLY A 262 4.31 -14.35 -24.31
CA GLY A 262 4.43 -15.62 -25.05
C GLY A 262 5.80 -16.27 -24.98
N LYS A 263 6.80 -15.64 -24.35
CA LYS A 263 8.17 -16.19 -24.18
C LYS A 263 8.67 -16.04 -22.77
N THR A 264 9.39 -17.09 -22.30
CA THR A 264 10.11 -17.03 -21.01
C THR A 264 11.35 -16.15 -21.13
N TYR A 265 11.81 -15.62 -19.99
CA TYR A 265 13.01 -14.81 -19.96
C TYR A 265 14.23 -15.57 -20.52
N GLU A 266 14.37 -16.85 -20.21
CA GLU A 266 15.47 -17.70 -20.68
C GLU A 266 15.49 -17.84 -22.22
N ALA A 267 14.31 -17.88 -22.85
CA ALA A 267 14.21 -17.92 -24.31
C ALA A 267 14.62 -16.57 -24.93
N VAL A 268 14.17 -15.48 -24.34
CA VAL A 268 14.51 -14.11 -24.78
C VAL A 268 16.00 -13.81 -24.54
N GLU A 269 16.55 -14.26 -23.39
CA GLU A 269 17.95 -14.07 -23.03
C GLU A 269 18.88 -14.71 -24.07
N LYS A 270 18.54 -15.88 -24.61
CA LYS A 270 19.34 -16.53 -25.66
C LYS A 270 19.45 -15.68 -26.94
N ILE A 271 18.43 -14.91 -27.28
CA ILE A 271 18.43 -14.01 -28.45
C ILE A 271 19.23 -12.74 -28.17
N SER A 272 19.20 -12.25 -26.93
CA SER A 272 19.74 -10.95 -26.53
C SER A 272 20.96 -11.04 -25.61
N SER A 273 21.40 -12.25 -25.23
CA SER A 273 22.33 -12.50 -24.12
C SER A 273 23.65 -11.76 -24.21
N ALA A 274 24.17 -11.54 -25.43
CA ALA A 274 25.40 -10.77 -25.61
C ALA A 274 25.19 -9.25 -25.57
N SER A 275 23.94 -8.76 -25.62
CA SER A 275 23.68 -7.36 -25.96
C SER A 275 23.11 -6.54 -24.81
N ILE A 276 22.10 -7.05 -24.06
CA ILE A 276 21.48 -6.25 -22.98
C ILE A 276 22.31 -6.28 -21.70
N SER A 277 22.82 -7.45 -21.30
CA SER A 277 23.69 -7.57 -20.12
C SER A 277 25.03 -6.84 -20.27
N GLN A 278 25.43 -6.56 -21.51
CA GLN A 278 26.67 -5.85 -21.84
C GLN A 278 26.46 -4.35 -22.09
N LEU A 279 25.20 -3.86 -22.14
CA LEU A 279 24.95 -2.42 -22.24
C LEU A 279 25.50 -1.72 -21.00
N PRO A 280 26.36 -0.70 -21.16
CA PRO A 280 26.84 0.09 -20.04
C PRO A 280 25.68 0.81 -19.34
N ALA A 281 25.87 1.14 -18.07
CA ALA A 281 24.84 1.84 -17.26
C ALA A 281 24.36 3.16 -17.89
N ASN A 282 25.21 3.78 -18.70
CA ASN A 282 24.98 5.01 -19.45
C ASN A 282 24.73 4.78 -20.96
N ALA A 283 24.27 3.56 -21.33
CA ALA A 283 23.97 3.26 -22.73
C ALA A 283 23.02 4.32 -23.31
N ASN A 284 23.36 4.81 -24.50
CA ASN A 284 22.54 5.78 -25.19
C ASN A 284 21.31 5.10 -25.85
N THR A 285 20.35 5.90 -26.23
CA THR A 285 19.09 5.44 -26.86
C THR A 285 19.35 4.60 -28.11
N ALA A 286 20.34 4.94 -28.94
CA ALA A 286 20.64 4.20 -30.16
C ALA A 286 21.11 2.76 -29.86
N SER A 287 21.99 2.60 -28.90
CA SER A 287 22.47 1.26 -28.48
C SER A 287 21.33 0.39 -27.92
N ILE A 288 20.45 0.99 -27.11
CA ILE A 288 19.26 0.27 -26.56
C ILE A 288 18.33 -0.10 -27.72
N THR A 289 18.04 0.81 -28.64
CA THR A 289 17.19 0.56 -29.82
C THR A 289 17.73 -0.58 -30.70
N ALA A 290 19.03 -0.63 -30.93
CA ALA A 290 19.67 -1.70 -31.70
C ALA A 290 19.41 -3.07 -31.07
N VAL A 291 19.57 -3.20 -29.75
CA VAL A 291 19.28 -4.45 -29.01
C VAL A 291 17.79 -4.80 -29.09
N LEU A 292 16.91 -3.83 -28.88
CA LEU A 292 15.45 -4.06 -28.95
C LEU A 292 15.00 -4.54 -30.33
N ASN A 293 15.59 -3.99 -31.41
CA ASN A 293 15.35 -4.45 -32.76
C ASN A 293 15.84 -5.88 -32.99
N THR A 294 17.02 -6.23 -32.44
CA THR A 294 17.52 -7.63 -32.51
C THR A 294 16.54 -8.59 -31.83
N VAL A 295 16.05 -8.25 -30.64
CA VAL A 295 15.05 -9.07 -29.94
C VAL A 295 13.75 -9.19 -30.74
N ARG A 296 13.23 -8.08 -31.23
CA ARG A 296 11.98 -8.06 -32.03
C ARG A 296 12.12 -8.89 -33.31
N ASN A 297 13.23 -8.78 -34.02
CA ASN A 297 13.49 -9.55 -35.23
C ASN A 297 13.69 -11.03 -34.92
N GLY A 298 14.41 -11.37 -33.86
CA GLY A 298 14.63 -12.75 -33.42
C GLY A 298 13.33 -13.46 -32.96
N LEU A 299 12.29 -12.71 -32.61
CA LEU A 299 10.99 -13.22 -32.19
C LEU A 299 9.90 -13.07 -33.25
N ALA A 300 10.23 -12.58 -34.46
CA ALA A 300 9.23 -12.24 -35.47
C ALA A 300 8.36 -13.43 -35.91
N ASN A 301 8.90 -14.64 -35.87
CA ASN A 301 8.22 -15.89 -36.27
C ASN A 301 7.66 -16.70 -35.08
N ASP A 302 7.70 -16.14 -33.89
CA ASP A 302 7.52 -16.90 -32.64
C ASP A 302 6.18 -16.63 -31.94
N ASN A 303 5.19 -16.05 -32.56
CA ASN A 303 3.91 -15.67 -31.97
C ASN A 303 4.08 -14.87 -30.65
N ALA A 304 5.20 -14.17 -30.48
CA ALA A 304 5.49 -13.37 -29.31
C ALA A 304 5.01 -11.92 -29.53
N LEU A 305 4.38 -11.35 -28.52
CA LEU A 305 3.99 -9.94 -28.52
C LEU A 305 5.08 -9.12 -27.85
N VAL A 306 5.76 -8.27 -28.61
CA VAL A 306 6.90 -7.47 -28.14
C VAL A 306 6.50 -5.99 -28.09
N THR A 307 6.38 -5.44 -26.88
CA THR A 307 6.27 -4.00 -26.65
C THR A 307 7.60 -3.48 -26.14
N THR A 308 8.09 -2.38 -26.71
CA THR A 308 9.40 -1.78 -26.32
C THR A 308 9.23 -0.34 -25.87
N TYR A 309 10.11 0.08 -24.96
CA TYR A 309 10.06 1.39 -24.33
C TYR A 309 11.44 2.05 -24.36
N LEU A 310 11.47 3.34 -24.68
CA LEU A 310 12.65 4.18 -24.52
C LEU A 310 12.34 5.28 -23.51
N TYR A 311 13.37 5.69 -22.77
CA TYR A 311 13.22 6.67 -21.70
C TYR A 311 14.22 7.80 -21.83
N ARG A 312 13.80 8.98 -21.40
CA ARG A 312 14.68 10.02 -20.91
C ARG A 312 14.77 9.83 -19.39
N PRO A 313 15.90 9.32 -18.86
CA PRO A 313 16.04 9.02 -17.43
C PRO A 313 15.64 10.20 -16.56
N LEU A 314 14.95 9.93 -15.45
CA LEU A 314 14.40 10.91 -14.48
C LEU A 314 13.29 11.82 -15.02
N VAL A 315 12.92 11.71 -16.30
CA VAL A 315 11.86 12.50 -16.92
C VAL A 315 10.65 11.64 -17.27
N GLY A 316 10.82 10.63 -18.11
CA GLY A 316 9.72 9.76 -18.51
C GLY A 316 10.00 8.94 -19.77
N VAL A 317 8.95 8.26 -20.24
CA VAL A 317 8.96 7.49 -21.48
C VAL A 317 9.00 8.44 -22.68
N THR A 318 9.94 8.22 -23.61
CA THR A 318 10.03 9.03 -24.85
C THR A 318 9.44 8.31 -26.06
N GLU A 319 9.39 6.98 -26.02
CA GLU A 319 8.88 6.17 -27.12
C GLU A 319 8.30 4.84 -26.60
N ILE A 320 7.16 4.45 -27.16
CA ILE A 320 6.59 3.12 -27.02
C ILE A 320 6.40 2.56 -28.42
N VAL A 321 6.83 1.32 -28.66
CA VAL A 321 6.54 0.60 -29.91
C VAL A 321 5.76 -0.66 -29.55
N GLU A 322 4.53 -0.72 -30.01
CA GLU A 322 3.59 -1.82 -29.77
C GLU A 322 3.96 -3.09 -30.58
N PRO A 323 3.33 -4.24 -30.31
CA PRO A 323 3.56 -5.48 -31.06
C PRO A 323 3.28 -5.38 -32.56
N ASN A 324 2.29 -4.60 -32.98
CA ASN A 324 1.96 -4.30 -34.37
C ASN A 324 2.95 -3.31 -35.03
N LYS A 325 4.00 -2.90 -34.31
CA LYS A 325 5.02 -1.90 -34.69
C LYS A 325 4.50 -0.45 -34.76
N GLU A 326 3.27 -0.20 -34.33
CA GLU A 326 2.81 1.18 -34.13
C GLU A 326 3.63 1.85 -33.01
N LYS A 327 3.93 3.11 -33.23
CA LYS A 327 4.82 3.88 -32.39
C LYS A 327 4.08 5.08 -31.80
N ALA A 328 4.19 5.25 -30.49
CA ALA A 328 3.83 6.50 -29.82
C ALA A 328 5.08 7.22 -29.31
N THR A 329 5.17 8.53 -29.53
CA THR A 329 6.28 9.37 -29.05
C THR A 329 5.79 10.42 -28.09
N PHE A 330 6.60 10.66 -27.05
CA PHE A 330 6.30 11.57 -25.95
C PHE A 330 7.38 12.63 -25.88
N THR A 331 6.98 13.89 -25.90
CA THR A 331 7.89 15.03 -25.75
C THR A 331 7.59 15.77 -24.45
N TYR A 332 8.61 16.39 -23.90
CA TYR A 332 8.55 17.07 -22.60
C TYR A 332 9.00 18.51 -22.77
N ASP A 333 8.42 19.40 -21.99
CA ASP A 333 8.83 20.81 -21.94
C ASP A 333 10.15 21.00 -21.16
N ASP A 334 10.62 22.23 -21.05
CA ASP A 334 11.86 22.59 -20.35
C ASP A 334 11.80 22.32 -18.85
N PHE A 335 10.60 22.14 -18.29
CA PHE A 335 10.39 21.77 -16.89
C PHE A 335 10.20 20.26 -16.70
N ASN A 336 10.48 19.44 -17.75
CA ASN A 336 10.32 17.99 -17.77
C ASN A 336 8.86 17.52 -17.57
N ARG A 337 7.86 18.33 -17.94
CA ARG A 337 6.45 17.96 -17.94
C ARG A 337 6.05 17.48 -19.32
N LEU A 338 5.13 16.52 -19.41
CA LEU A 338 4.65 15.99 -20.70
C LEU A 338 4.04 17.12 -21.52
N PHE A 339 4.59 17.36 -22.72
CA PHE A 339 4.14 18.43 -23.61
C PHE A 339 3.24 17.88 -24.73
N GLN A 340 3.70 16.85 -25.46
CA GLN A 340 2.95 16.29 -26.56
C GLN A 340 3.04 14.76 -26.62
N VAL A 341 1.97 14.13 -27.10
CA VAL A 341 1.93 12.72 -27.49
C VAL A 341 1.58 12.64 -28.98
N LYS A 342 2.40 11.93 -29.75
CA LYS A 342 2.21 11.70 -31.18
C LYS A 342 2.06 10.22 -31.49
N GLU A 343 1.18 9.91 -32.43
CA GLU A 343 1.01 8.57 -33.02
C GLU A 343 2.10 8.23 -34.02
N HIS A 344 2.05 6.99 -34.53
CA HIS A 344 2.97 6.43 -35.52
C HIS A 344 3.10 7.29 -36.79
N ASN A 345 2.02 7.89 -37.24
CA ASN A 345 1.99 8.79 -38.42
C ASN A 345 2.50 10.21 -38.10
N GLY A 346 2.93 10.48 -36.88
CA GLY A 346 3.41 11.80 -36.44
C GLY A 346 2.29 12.77 -36.02
N LYS A 347 1.01 12.38 -36.12
CA LYS A 347 -0.12 13.21 -35.70
C LYS A 347 -0.11 13.40 -34.18
N VAL A 348 -0.33 14.62 -33.75
CA VAL A 348 -0.50 14.96 -32.32
C VAL A 348 -1.86 14.45 -31.86
N VAL A 349 -1.86 13.57 -30.85
CA VAL A 349 -3.09 13.02 -30.22
C VAL A 349 -3.47 13.84 -29.00
N ASN A 350 -2.46 14.20 -28.21
CA ASN A 350 -2.64 15.01 -27.01
C ASN A 350 -1.57 16.10 -26.95
N GLU A 351 -1.98 17.28 -26.53
CA GLU A 351 -1.09 18.40 -26.23
C GLU A 351 -1.51 18.98 -24.88
N TYR A 352 -0.53 19.26 -24.02
CA TYR A 352 -0.74 19.73 -22.65
C TYR A 352 -0.15 21.12 -22.50
N GLN A 353 -0.98 22.08 -22.08
CA GLN A 353 -0.57 23.43 -21.72
C GLN A 353 -0.69 23.64 -20.22
N TYR A 354 0.36 24.17 -19.61
CA TYR A 354 0.42 24.38 -18.17
C TYR A 354 0.36 25.87 -17.86
N ASN A 355 -0.80 26.33 -17.39
CA ASN A 355 -0.99 27.71 -17.00
C ASN A 355 -0.91 27.83 -15.47
N TYR A 356 -0.03 28.68 -14.96
CA TYR A 356 0.03 29.02 -13.55
C TYR A 356 -0.74 30.29 -13.30
N LYS A 357 -1.51 30.32 -12.22
CA LYS A 357 -2.11 31.55 -11.75
C LYS A 357 -0.97 32.46 -11.27
N PRO A 358 -0.82 33.69 -11.78
CA PRO A 358 0.13 34.64 -11.22
C PRO A 358 -0.13 34.81 -9.72
N GLN A 359 0.91 34.82 -8.92
CA GLN A 359 0.81 35.12 -7.48
C GLN A 359 0.50 36.58 -7.26
#